data_1089dfabeae773fcfcb2b281138c1948
#
_entry.id   1089dfabeae773fcfcb2b281138c1948
#
_cell.length_a   1.000
_cell.length_b   1.000
_cell.length_c   1.000
_cell.angle_alpha   90.00
_cell.angle_beta   90.00
_cell.angle_gamma   90.00
#
_symmetry.space_group_name_H-M   'P 1'
#
loop_
_entity.id
_entity.type
_entity.pdbx_description
1 polymer ?
#
loop_
_entity_poly.entity_id
_entity_poly.type
_entity_poly.pdbx_seq_one_letter_code
_entity_poly.pdbx_strand_id
1 'polypeptide(L)'
;DKTKVKTGADGTFSFADIEEGEHTLSIAKEGYEDVSQQVTVSGADLAIDPITLNKTVQVASETLKTKKMEVQIKKNFPSVLQYTMTDGKVMYGQSKDVRTVEINGTNIELTDDDVTFKKVSDTEATYTLKVKDEAKKIDAVITVQITVKANQLHLNVTKIKNNLSEGIPEGNGVEENAIQTLSFPNQSLVSVRSSQENAQFTGARMSSNTQKPGDTNFAVTEDTNVTDSDYTYGFISGAGLSAGL
;
A
#
# COMPACT_ATOMS: atom_id res chain seq x y z
N ASP A 1 9.33 -25.44 -9.67
CA ASP A 1 10.41 -24.67 -10.33
C ASP A 1 9.80 -23.47 -11.05
N LYS A 2 10.39 -22.27 -10.84
CA LYS A 2 9.96 -21.05 -11.53
C LYS A 2 10.93 -20.77 -12.69
N THR A 3 10.49 -21.05 -13.90
CA THR A 3 11.23 -20.68 -15.10
C THR A 3 10.98 -19.22 -15.42
N LYS A 4 12.03 -18.43 -15.64
CA LYS A 4 11.95 -16.99 -15.98
C LYS A 4 12.55 -16.76 -17.37
N VAL A 5 11.84 -16.01 -18.20
CA VAL A 5 12.33 -15.52 -19.50
C VAL A 5 12.15 -14.01 -19.59
N LYS A 6 12.93 -13.36 -20.45
CA LYS A 6 12.72 -11.96 -20.82
C LYS A 6 12.04 -11.89 -22.18
N THR A 7 11.08 -10.98 -22.31
CA THR A 7 10.47 -10.68 -23.62
C THR A 7 11.50 -10.09 -24.57
N GLY A 8 11.41 -10.43 -25.85
CA GLY A 8 12.16 -9.81 -26.92
C GLY A 8 11.82 -8.32 -27.12
N ALA A 9 12.55 -7.67 -28.02
CA ALA A 9 12.29 -6.27 -28.36
C ALA A 9 10.90 -6.06 -29.00
N ASP A 10 10.37 -7.09 -29.64
CA ASP A 10 9.04 -7.16 -30.24
C ASP A 10 7.93 -7.57 -29.25
N GLY A 11 8.29 -7.81 -27.97
CA GLY A 11 7.36 -8.24 -26.93
C GLY A 11 7.07 -9.73 -26.90
N THR A 12 7.67 -10.54 -27.78
CA THR A 12 7.48 -11.99 -27.78
C THR A 12 8.27 -12.67 -26.65
N PHE A 13 7.76 -13.79 -26.17
CA PHE A 13 8.44 -14.67 -25.23
C PHE A 13 8.06 -16.12 -25.52
N SER A 14 8.89 -17.06 -25.10
CA SER A 14 8.58 -18.49 -25.13
C SER A 14 9.21 -19.20 -23.94
N PHE A 15 8.53 -20.22 -23.46
CA PHE A 15 9.03 -21.20 -22.52
C PHE A 15 9.13 -22.53 -23.24
N ALA A 16 10.20 -23.27 -23.02
CA ALA A 16 10.38 -24.65 -23.54
C ALA A 16 10.25 -25.65 -22.38
N ASP A 17 9.85 -26.86 -22.71
CA ASP A 17 9.82 -28.00 -21.79
C ASP A 17 9.00 -27.76 -20.52
N ILE A 18 7.84 -27.10 -20.65
CA ILE A 18 6.89 -26.91 -19.55
C ILE A 18 6.07 -28.21 -19.41
N GLU A 19 5.98 -28.73 -18.19
CA GLU A 19 5.17 -29.91 -17.86
C GLU A 19 3.68 -29.65 -18.15
N GLU A 20 2.95 -30.73 -18.47
CA GLU A 20 1.50 -30.66 -18.64
C GLU A 20 0.83 -30.31 -17.31
N GLY A 21 -0.20 -29.48 -17.35
CA GLY A 21 -0.96 -29.07 -16.18
C GLY A 21 -1.32 -27.58 -16.16
N GLU A 22 -1.83 -27.14 -15.03
CA GLU A 22 -2.15 -25.74 -14.76
C GLU A 22 -0.92 -24.99 -14.28
N HIS A 23 -0.65 -23.86 -14.90
CA HIS A 23 0.47 -22.98 -14.58
C HIS A 23 -0.01 -21.54 -14.42
N THR A 24 0.72 -20.77 -13.62
CA THR A 24 0.51 -19.34 -13.51
C THR A 24 1.59 -18.60 -14.31
N LEU A 25 1.17 -17.88 -15.34
CA LEU A 25 2.03 -16.96 -16.08
C LEU A 25 2.00 -15.59 -15.43
N SER A 26 3.13 -15.11 -14.94
CA SER A 26 3.26 -13.78 -14.34
C SER A 26 4.16 -12.90 -15.18
N ILE A 27 3.71 -11.68 -15.46
CA ILE A 27 4.42 -10.70 -16.27
C ILE A 27 4.61 -9.43 -15.44
N ALA A 28 5.86 -9.01 -15.28
CA ALA A 28 6.23 -7.79 -14.57
C ALA A 28 7.12 -6.91 -15.43
N LYS A 29 6.85 -5.60 -15.45
CA LYS A 29 7.65 -4.58 -16.13
C LYS A 29 7.65 -3.31 -15.32
N GLU A 30 8.82 -2.72 -15.12
CA GLU A 30 8.93 -1.44 -14.43
C GLU A 30 8.06 -0.36 -15.11
N GLY A 31 7.25 0.35 -14.30
CA GLY A 31 6.31 1.37 -14.78
C GLY A 31 5.00 0.81 -15.36
N TYR A 32 4.73 -0.46 -15.18
CA TYR A 32 3.48 -1.11 -15.59
C TYR A 32 2.90 -1.94 -14.43
N GLU A 33 1.60 -2.18 -14.47
CA GLU A 33 0.91 -3.10 -13.54
C GLU A 33 1.34 -4.53 -13.86
N ASP A 34 1.61 -5.31 -12.81
CA ASP A 34 1.91 -6.74 -12.96
C ASP A 34 0.63 -7.46 -13.38
N VAL A 35 0.76 -8.38 -14.34
CA VAL A 35 -0.35 -9.22 -14.83
C VAL A 35 -0.05 -10.67 -14.49
N SER A 36 -1.06 -11.37 -13.97
CA SER A 36 -1.02 -12.80 -13.68
C SER A 36 -2.18 -13.50 -14.38
N GLN A 37 -1.90 -14.62 -15.04
CA GLN A 37 -2.90 -15.37 -15.82
C GLN A 37 -2.67 -16.87 -15.64
N GLN A 38 -3.75 -17.62 -15.42
CA GLN A 38 -3.72 -19.09 -15.43
C GLN A 38 -3.67 -19.59 -16.87
N VAL A 39 -2.81 -20.55 -17.11
CA VAL A 39 -2.65 -21.22 -18.42
C VAL A 39 -2.59 -22.72 -18.20
N THR A 40 -3.20 -23.50 -19.12
CA THR A 40 -3.18 -24.96 -19.07
C THR A 40 -2.34 -25.49 -20.23
N VAL A 41 -1.28 -26.22 -19.92
CA VAL A 41 -0.44 -26.91 -20.91
C VAL A 41 -0.94 -28.34 -21.07
N SER A 42 -1.24 -28.76 -22.30
CA SER A 42 -1.82 -30.09 -22.62
C SER A 42 -1.16 -30.72 -23.86
N GLY A 43 0.09 -31.13 -23.74
CA GLY A 43 0.77 -32.00 -24.73
C GLY A 43 1.05 -31.43 -26.13
N ALA A 44 0.73 -30.16 -26.36
CA ALA A 44 1.00 -29.44 -27.62
C ALA A 44 1.47 -28.02 -27.32
N ASP A 45 2.07 -27.36 -28.30
CA ASP A 45 2.45 -25.96 -28.19
C ASP A 45 1.23 -25.10 -27.89
N LEU A 46 1.30 -24.31 -26.82
CA LEU A 46 0.26 -23.38 -26.39
C LEU A 46 0.63 -21.97 -26.86
N ALA A 47 -0.18 -21.40 -27.75
CA ALA A 47 -0.12 -20.00 -28.09
C ALA A 47 -1.03 -19.21 -27.15
N ILE A 48 -0.51 -18.13 -26.58
CA ILE A 48 -1.24 -17.24 -25.68
C ILE A 48 -1.60 -15.95 -26.42
N ASP A 49 -2.82 -15.49 -26.24
CA ASP A 49 -3.26 -14.21 -26.78
C ASP A 49 -2.38 -13.06 -26.25
N PRO A 50 -2.22 -11.98 -27.05
CA PRO A 50 -1.43 -10.82 -26.63
C PRO A 50 -1.90 -10.25 -25.29
N ILE A 51 -0.97 -10.12 -24.34
CA ILE A 51 -1.24 -9.57 -23.01
C ILE A 51 -0.85 -8.08 -23.00
N THR A 52 -1.83 -7.22 -22.73
CA THR A 52 -1.61 -5.78 -22.62
C THR A 52 -1.24 -5.43 -21.18
N LEU A 53 -0.09 -4.77 -21.01
CA LEU A 53 0.30 -4.19 -19.74
C LEU A 53 -0.18 -2.75 -19.66
N ASN A 54 -0.92 -2.41 -18.60
CA ASN A 54 -1.31 -1.04 -18.31
C ASN A 54 -0.14 -0.31 -17.66
N LYS A 55 0.15 0.91 -18.09
CA LYS A 55 1.12 1.75 -17.37
C LYS A 55 0.58 2.05 -15.98
N THR A 56 1.43 1.93 -14.98
CA THR A 56 1.12 2.49 -13.67
C THR A 56 0.94 4.00 -13.83
N VAL A 57 -0.13 4.54 -13.23
CA VAL A 57 -0.34 5.98 -13.21
C VAL A 57 0.88 6.61 -12.52
N GLN A 58 1.63 7.45 -13.25
CA GLN A 58 2.77 8.17 -12.67
C GLN A 58 2.23 9.25 -11.74
N VAL A 59 2.07 8.89 -10.48
CA VAL A 59 1.67 9.84 -9.45
C VAL A 59 2.86 10.74 -9.13
N ALA A 60 2.63 12.04 -9.09
CA ALA A 60 3.66 12.99 -8.67
C ALA A 60 4.18 12.61 -7.29
N SER A 61 5.48 12.41 -7.17
CA SER A 61 6.13 11.94 -5.95
C SER A 61 7.20 12.91 -5.46
N GLU A 62 7.60 12.70 -4.22
CA GLU A 62 8.71 13.40 -3.55
C GLU A 62 9.54 12.40 -2.77
N THR A 63 10.83 12.68 -2.60
CA THR A 63 11.74 11.84 -1.82
C THR A 63 12.11 12.51 -0.50
N LEU A 64 11.87 11.78 0.60
CA LEU A 64 12.44 12.08 1.90
C LEU A 64 13.67 11.19 2.12
N LYS A 65 14.71 11.74 2.76
CA LYS A 65 16.01 11.08 2.81
C LYS A 65 16.65 11.18 4.18
N THR A 66 17.21 10.07 4.64
CA THR A 66 18.12 9.99 5.78
C THR A 66 19.49 9.45 5.32
N LYS A 67 20.43 9.29 6.25
CA LYS A 67 21.69 8.59 5.97
C LYS A 67 21.53 7.08 5.78
N LYS A 68 20.35 6.51 6.07
CA LYS A 68 20.07 5.05 6.04
C LYS A 68 19.20 4.64 4.91
N MET A 69 18.26 5.50 4.50
CA MET A 69 17.29 5.19 3.44
C MET A 69 16.75 6.44 2.76
N GLU A 70 16.21 6.24 1.58
CA GLU A 70 15.35 7.16 0.87
C GLU A 70 13.91 6.61 0.86
N VAL A 71 12.92 7.48 1.03
CA VAL A 71 11.51 7.12 1.01
C VAL A 71 10.80 7.96 -0.03
N GLN A 72 10.29 7.32 -1.05
CA GLN A 72 9.48 7.95 -2.07
C GLN A 72 8.00 7.97 -1.62
N ILE A 73 7.42 9.17 -1.55
CA ILE A 73 6.05 9.41 -1.11
C ILE A 73 5.25 10.09 -2.21
N LYS A 74 3.94 9.86 -2.27
CA LYS A 74 3.04 10.52 -3.21
C LYS A 74 2.82 11.97 -2.78
N LYS A 75 2.63 12.90 -3.75
CA LYS A 75 2.25 14.29 -3.44
C LYS A 75 0.74 14.47 -3.30
N ASN A 76 -0.05 13.61 -3.90
CA ASN A 76 -1.51 13.72 -3.92
C ASN A 76 -2.23 12.96 -2.80
N PHE A 77 -1.48 12.26 -1.94
CA PHE A 77 -2.01 11.58 -0.74
C PHE A 77 -0.86 11.15 0.18
N PRO A 78 -1.03 11.09 1.52
CA PRO A 78 0.01 10.64 2.45
C PRO A 78 0.26 9.13 2.35
N SER A 79 0.81 8.70 1.23
CA SER A 79 1.13 7.30 0.91
C SER A 79 2.59 7.15 0.55
N VAL A 80 3.16 6.00 0.91
CA VAL A 80 4.53 5.60 0.54
C VAL A 80 4.48 4.77 -0.72
N LEU A 81 5.37 5.05 -1.65
CA LEU A 81 5.59 4.24 -2.86
C LEU A 81 6.68 3.20 -2.65
N GLN A 82 7.81 3.64 -2.10
CA GLN A 82 9.02 2.82 -2.02
C GLN A 82 9.98 3.32 -0.97
N TYR A 83 10.70 2.38 -0.37
CA TYR A 83 11.88 2.60 0.46
C TYR A 83 13.08 2.05 -0.29
N THR A 84 14.16 2.84 -0.36
CA THR A 84 15.44 2.41 -0.94
C THR A 84 16.51 2.54 0.11
N MET A 85 17.14 1.44 0.49
CA MET A 85 18.25 1.43 1.44
C MET A 85 19.56 1.87 0.77
N THR A 86 20.54 2.27 1.59
CA THR A 86 21.85 2.72 1.08
C THR A 86 22.62 1.64 0.31
N ASP A 87 22.31 0.36 0.52
CA ASP A 87 22.87 -0.77 -0.24
C ASP A 87 22.09 -1.10 -1.53
N GLY A 88 21.08 -0.26 -1.88
CA GLY A 88 20.27 -0.40 -3.07
C GLY A 88 19.09 -1.37 -2.94
N LYS A 89 18.90 -2.02 -1.79
CA LYS A 89 17.73 -2.87 -1.57
C LYS A 89 16.46 -2.06 -1.47
N VAL A 90 15.36 -2.63 -1.93
CA VAL A 90 14.06 -1.97 -2.05
C VAL A 90 12.98 -2.71 -1.28
N MET A 91 12.19 -1.95 -0.51
CA MET A 91 10.91 -2.36 0.05
C MET A 91 9.82 -1.47 -0.54
N TYR A 92 8.66 -2.04 -0.81
CA TYR A 92 7.56 -1.29 -1.42
C TYR A 92 6.56 -0.81 -0.37
N GLY A 93 5.79 0.21 -0.74
CA GLY A 93 4.61 0.69 -0.04
C GLY A 93 3.35 0.42 -0.87
N GLN A 94 2.51 1.44 -1.02
CA GLN A 94 1.23 1.35 -1.73
C GLN A 94 1.42 1.30 -3.25
N SER A 95 0.96 0.23 -3.87
CA SER A 95 1.02 0.06 -5.33
C SER A 95 -0.16 0.72 -6.06
N LYS A 96 -1.34 0.78 -5.44
CA LYS A 96 -2.55 1.35 -6.03
C LYS A 96 -2.69 2.85 -5.70
N ASP A 97 -3.38 3.59 -6.55
CA ASP A 97 -3.72 5.00 -6.25
C ASP A 97 -5.00 5.08 -5.42
N VAL A 98 -4.88 4.75 -4.13
CA VAL A 98 -5.97 4.85 -3.16
C VAL A 98 -5.85 6.19 -2.44
N ARG A 99 -6.94 6.97 -2.43
CA ARG A 99 -7.01 8.31 -1.82
C ARG A 99 -8.24 8.47 -0.92
N THR A 100 -8.62 7.39 -0.27
CA THR A 100 -9.82 7.35 0.56
C THR A 100 -9.51 7.76 1.99
N VAL A 101 -10.33 8.62 2.54
CA VAL A 101 -10.41 8.93 3.98
C VAL A 101 -11.77 8.46 4.48
N GLU A 102 -11.78 7.74 5.58
CA GLU A 102 -13.01 7.35 6.24
C GLU A 102 -13.24 8.21 7.49
N ILE A 103 -14.41 8.84 7.56
CA ILE A 103 -14.87 9.58 8.74
C ILE A 103 -16.21 9.01 9.18
N ASN A 104 -16.32 8.60 10.43
CA ASN A 104 -17.54 8.05 11.03
C ASN A 104 -18.18 6.93 10.19
N GLY A 105 -17.34 6.03 9.61
CA GLY A 105 -17.77 4.94 8.75
C GLY A 105 -18.14 5.36 7.32
N THR A 106 -17.94 6.62 6.94
CA THR A 106 -18.19 7.11 5.58
C THR A 106 -16.86 7.25 4.83
N ASN A 107 -16.72 6.50 3.71
CA ASN A 107 -15.59 6.60 2.82
C ASN A 107 -15.73 7.80 1.88
N ILE A 108 -14.72 8.66 1.85
CA ILE A 108 -14.66 9.85 1.00
C ILE A 108 -13.40 9.76 0.16
N GLU A 109 -13.57 9.70 -1.16
CA GLU A 109 -12.47 9.69 -2.10
C GLU A 109 -12.02 11.13 -2.39
N LEU A 110 -10.72 11.41 -2.21
CA LEU A 110 -10.15 12.73 -2.42
C LEU A 110 -9.63 12.89 -3.85
N THR A 111 -9.80 14.10 -4.38
CA THR A 111 -9.20 14.54 -5.65
C THR A 111 -7.88 15.27 -5.41
N ASP A 112 -7.17 15.64 -6.47
CA ASP A 112 -5.93 16.42 -6.34
C ASP A 112 -6.18 17.81 -5.75
N ASP A 113 -7.38 18.40 -5.96
CA ASP A 113 -7.76 19.72 -5.44
C ASP A 113 -8.03 19.70 -3.92
N ASP A 114 -8.28 18.51 -3.37
CA ASP A 114 -8.53 18.32 -1.94
C ASP A 114 -7.24 18.17 -1.13
N VAL A 115 -6.10 17.99 -1.81
CA VAL A 115 -4.83 17.68 -1.16
C VAL A 115 -3.80 18.79 -1.39
N THR A 116 -3.30 19.36 -0.33
CA THR A 116 -2.16 20.28 -0.39
C THR A 116 -0.94 19.61 0.22
N PHE A 117 0.12 19.47 -0.59
CA PHE A 117 1.39 18.88 -0.20
C PHE A 117 2.45 19.96 0.05
N LYS A 118 3.25 19.78 1.09
CA LYS A 118 4.43 20.61 1.38
C LYS A 118 5.59 19.73 1.86
N LYS A 119 6.71 19.74 1.15
CA LYS A 119 7.99 19.26 1.69
C LYS A 119 8.51 20.30 2.67
N VAL A 120 8.69 19.92 3.93
CA VAL A 120 9.15 20.79 5.01
C VAL A 120 10.68 20.77 5.12
N SER A 121 11.25 19.57 4.98
CA SER A 121 12.70 19.34 5.00
C SER A 121 13.06 18.09 4.20
N ASP A 122 14.32 17.69 4.19
CA ASP A 122 14.73 16.43 3.57
C ASP A 122 14.15 15.20 4.26
N THR A 123 13.69 15.33 5.50
CA THR A 123 13.16 14.22 6.30
C THR A 123 11.68 14.39 6.65
N GLU A 124 11.02 15.44 6.18
CA GLU A 124 9.66 15.76 6.61
C GLU A 124 8.81 16.33 5.49
N ALA A 125 7.57 15.84 5.40
CA ALA A 125 6.52 16.37 4.54
C ALA A 125 5.20 16.47 5.30
N THR A 126 4.37 17.43 4.89
CA THR A 126 3.05 17.67 5.47
C THR A 126 2.00 17.69 4.36
N TYR A 127 0.86 17.10 4.65
CA TYR A 127 -0.34 17.11 3.83
C TYR A 127 -1.47 17.81 4.57
N THR A 128 -2.23 18.61 3.83
CA THR A 128 -3.51 19.14 4.30
C THR A 128 -4.60 18.56 3.42
N LEU A 129 -5.49 17.77 4.00
CA LEU A 129 -6.58 17.07 3.33
C LEU A 129 -7.89 17.82 3.65
N LYS A 130 -8.63 18.21 2.62
CA LYS A 130 -9.98 18.73 2.73
C LYS A 130 -10.95 17.59 2.50
N VAL A 131 -11.69 17.22 3.52
CA VAL A 131 -12.59 16.06 3.49
C VAL A 131 -14.01 16.56 3.64
N LYS A 132 -14.81 16.43 2.59
CA LYS A 132 -16.16 16.99 2.56
C LYS A 132 -17.17 15.99 1.98
N ASP A 133 -18.28 15.81 2.68
CA ASP A 133 -19.51 15.15 2.22
C ASP A 133 -20.71 15.88 2.80
N GLU A 134 -21.40 16.66 1.98
CA GLU A 134 -22.54 17.47 2.42
C GLU A 134 -23.74 16.61 2.85
N ALA A 135 -23.98 15.48 2.17
CA ALA A 135 -25.09 14.58 2.48
C ALA A 135 -24.90 13.88 3.83
N LYS A 136 -23.66 13.66 4.23
CA LYS A 136 -23.28 13.05 5.51
C LYS A 136 -22.91 14.06 6.58
N LYS A 137 -23.04 15.35 6.28
CA LYS A 137 -22.65 16.46 7.17
C LYS A 137 -21.19 16.29 7.66
N ILE A 138 -20.28 16.05 6.74
CA ILE A 138 -18.85 15.99 6.98
C ILE A 138 -18.21 17.18 6.28
N ASP A 139 -17.46 18.00 7.02
CA ASP A 139 -16.58 19.05 6.51
C ASP A 139 -15.40 19.20 7.46
N ALA A 140 -14.26 18.67 7.06
CA ALA A 140 -13.07 18.60 7.90
C ALA A 140 -11.79 18.96 7.14
N VAL A 141 -10.83 19.51 7.88
CA VAL A 141 -9.46 19.69 7.40
C VAL A 141 -8.53 18.87 8.27
N ILE A 142 -7.84 17.91 7.67
CA ILE A 142 -6.95 16.98 8.35
C ILE A 142 -5.51 17.31 7.95
N THR A 143 -4.62 17.44 8.92
CA THR A 143 -3.19 17.61 8.68
C THR A 143 -2.47 16.31 9.02
N VAL A 144 -1.77 15.76 8.02
CA VAL A 144 -0.96 14.54 8.15
C VAL A 144 0.49 14.90 7.94
N GLN A 145 1.36 14.40 8.80
CA GLN A 145 2.79 14.56 8.71
C GLN A 145 3.46 13.22 8.46
N ILE A 146 4.36 13.16 7.48
CA ILE A 146 5.29 12.04 7.30
C ILE A 146 6.68 12.51 7.69
N THR A 147 7.33 11.78 8.60
CA THR A 147 8.71 12.01 9.02
C THR A 147 9.54 10.75 8.87
N VAL A 148 10.79 10.91 8.45
CA VAL A 148 11.75 9.80 8.30
C VAL A 148 12.90 10.00 9.27
N LYS A 149 13.19 9.02 10.12
CA LYS A 149 14.29 9.05 11.10
C LYS A 149 15.08 7.76 11.03
N ALA A 150 16.36 7.83 10.72
CA ALA A 150 17.21 6.66 10.48
C ALA A 150 16.59 5.72 9.44
N ASN A 151 16.07 4.55 9.85
CA ASN A 151 15.36 3.57 9.02
C ASN A 151 13.87 3.41 9.43
N GLN A 152 13.30 4.44 10.03
CA GLN A 152 11.90 4.46 10.47
C GLN A 152 11.13 5.54 9.72
N LEU A 153 9.88 5.24 9.39
CA LEU A 153 8.90 6.20 8.90
C LEU A 153 7.81 6.37 9.96
N HIS A 154 7.44 7.60 10.20
CA HIS A 154 6.32 7.97 11.06
C HIS A 154 5.29 8.72 10.23
N LEU A 155 4.04 8.24 10.26
CA LEU A 155 2.88 8.91 9.69
C LEU A 155 1.98 9.30 10.86
N ASN A 156 1.75 10.62 11.03
CA ASN A 156 0.99 11.15 12.14
C ASN A 156 -0.11 12.07 11.65
N VAL A 157 -1.32 11.90 12.16
CA VAL A 157 -2.37 12.91 12.08
C VAL A 157 -2.08 13.93 13.17
N THR A 158 -1.63 15.13 12.77
CA THR A 158 -1.20 16.16 13.71
C THR A 158 -2.29 17.15 14.05
N LYS A 159 -3.33 17.24 13.20
CA LYS A 159 -4.47 18.13 13.43
C LYS A 159 -5.70 17.62 12.70
N ILE A 160 -6.84 17.70 13.36
CA ILE A 160 -8.17 17.56 12.78
C ILE A 160 -8.95 18.82 13.14
N LYS A 161 -9.46 19.52 12.13
CA LYS A 161 -10.36 20.64 12.29
C LYS A 161 -11.70 20.25 11.70
N ASN A 162 -12.72 20.12 12.54
CA ASN A 162 -14.11 19.97 12.12
C ASN A 162 -14.70 21.36 11.84
N ASN A 163 -15.09 21.64 10.60
CA ASN A 163 -15.67 22.93 10.24
C ASN A 163 -17.16 23.02 10.58
N LEU A 164 -17.81 21.90 10.90
CA LEU A 164 -19.21 21.78 11.30
C LEU A 164 -19.37 21.60 12.82
N SER A 165 -18.30 21.77 13.60
CA SER A 165 -18.37 21.73 15.05
C SER A 165 -19.14 22.93 15.57
N GLU A 166 -20.26 22.68 16.21
CA GLU A 166 -21.10 23.68 16.86
C GLU A 166 -20.86 23.79 18.39
N GLY A 167 -19.87 22.99 18.86
CA GLY A 167 -19.61 22.83 20.29
C GLY A 167 -20.55 21.82 20.95
N ILE A 168 -20.32 21.55 22.22
CA ILE A 168 -21.15 20.64 23.03
C ILE A 168 -22.41 21.39 23.47
N PRO A 169 -23.62 20.94 23.06
CA PRO A 169 -24.85 21.54 23.52
C PRO A 169 -24.97 21.44 25.06
N GLU A 170 -25.45 22.46 25.71
CA GLU A 170 -25.71 22.42 27.15
C GLU A 170 -26.61 21.21 27.50
N GLY A 171 -26.09 20.30 28.31
CA GLY A 171 -26.85 19.19 28.88
C GLY A 171 -26.72 17.82 28.19
N ASN A 172 -26.13 17.68 26.98
CA ASN A 172 -26.08 16.40 26.26
C ASN A 172 -24.70 15.74 26.17
N GLY A 173 -23.62 16.43 26.48
CA GLY A 173 -22.26 15.84 26.49
C GLY A 173 -21.71 15.32 25.16
N VAL A 174 -22.44 15.48 24.05
CA VAL A 174 -22.04 15.05 22.70
C VAL A 174 -22.11 16.24 21.77
N GLU A 175 -20.99 16.49 21.08
CA GLU A 175 -20.90 17.52 20.07
C GLU A 175 -21.70 17.10 18.82
N GLU A 176 -22.55 17.97 18.29
CA GLU A 176 -23.25 17.73 17.05
C GLU A 176 -22.24 17.71 15.88
N ASN A 177 -22.39 16.74 14.97
CA ASN A 177 -21.47 16.49 13.85
C ASN A 177 -20.02 16.17 14.28
N ALA A 178 -19.81 15.62 15.49
CA ALA A 178 -18.48 15.24 15.97
C ALA A 178 -17.80 14.23 15.06
N ILE A 179 -16.50 14.39 14.85
CA ILE A 179 -15.66 13.35 14.23
C ILE A 179 -15.25 12.38 15.33
N GLN A 180 -15.88 11.19 15.33
CA GLN A 180 -15.63 10.14 16.31
C GLN A 180 -14.57 9.16 15.85
N THR A 181 -14.54 8.87 14.54
CA THR A 181 -13.57 7.96 13.93
C THR A 181 -12.97 8.57 12.68
N LEU A 182 -11.68 8.31 12.49
CA LEU A 182 -10.90 8.65 11.30
C LEU A 182 -10.02 7.48 10.94
N SER A 183 -10.07 7.05 9.69
CA SER A 183 -9.15 6.06 9.15
C SER A 183 -8.72 6.38 7.72
N PHE A 184 -7.66 5.72 7.28
CA PHE A 184 -7.17 5.73 5.89
C PHE A 184 -7.25 4.30 5.36
N PRO A 185 -8.43 3.86 4.90
CA PRO A 185 -8.64 2.48 4.49
C PRO A 185 -7.82 2.10 3.26
N ASN A 186 -7.47 0.82 3.18
CA ASN A 186 -6.74 0.23 2.05
C ASN A 186 -5.36 0.88 1.78
N GLN A 187 -4.73 1.49 2.79
CA GLN A 187 -3.36 1.99 2.69
C GLN A 187 -2.36 0.93 3.12
N SER A 188 -1.28 0.78 2.34
CA SER A 188 -0.15 -0.08 2.67
C SER A 188 1.09 0.78 2.87
N LEU A 189 1.50 0.97 4.12
CA LEU A 189 2.77 1.67 4.42
C LEU A 189 3.96 0.84 3.99
N VAL A 190 3.88 -0.49 4.12
CA VAL A 190 4.88 -1.44 3.65
C VAL A 190 4.19 -2.59 2.93
N SER A 191 4.81 -3.11 1.88
CA SER A 191 4.32 -4.27 1.14
C SER A 191 5.47 -5.12 0.61
N VAL A 192 5.21 -6.40 0.42
CA VAL A 192 6.12 -7.34 -0.24
C VAL A 192 5.40 -7.94 -1.44
N ARG A 193 6.13 -8.13 -2.54
CA ARG A 193 5.60 -8.72 -3.77
C ARG A 193 6.04 -10.17 -3.88
N SER A 194 5.20 -11.03 -4.44
CA SER A 194 5.53 -12.44 -4.73
C SER A 194 6.78 -12.59 -5.61
N SER A 195 7.07 -11.60 -6.44
CA SER A 195 8.26 -11.57 -7.30
C SER A 195 9.57 -11.25 -6.55
N GLN A 196 9.51 -10.81 -5.29
CA GLN A 196 10.71 -10.56 -4.49
C GLN A 196 11.28 -11.87 -3.96
N GLU A 197 12.60 -11.97 -3.95
CA GLU A 197 13.28 -13.14 -3.41
C GLU A 197 12.96 -13.31 -1.91
N ASN A 198 12.60 -14.55 -1.52
CA ASN A 198 12.22 -14.90 -0.15
C ASN A 198 11.10 -14.02 0.45
N ALA A 199 10.09 -13.69 -0.37
CA ALA A 199 8.93 -12.95 0.08
C ALA A 199 8.15 -13.71 1.15
N GLN A 200 7.98 -13.12 2.35
CA GLN A 200 7.31 -13.74 3.50
C GLN A 200 6.46 -12.73 4.24
N PHE A 201 5.40 -13.23 4.85
CA PHE A 201 4.61 -12.54 5.86
C PHE A 201 4.67 -13.32 7.17
N THR A 202 4.87 -12.61 8.27
CA THR A 202 4.77 -13.14 9.62
C THR A 202 3.85 -12.23 10.42
N GLY A 203 2.78 -12.79 10.98
CA GLY A 203 1.83 -12.07 11.80
C GLY A 203 1.65 -12.72 13.15
N ALA A 204 1.49 -11.90 14.18
CA ALA A 204 1.12 -12.36 15.53
C ALA A 204 -0.19 -11.71 15.92
N ARG A 205 -1.14 -12.55 16.36
CA ARG A 205 -2.42 -12.14 16.89
C ARG A 205 -2.41 -12.28 18.41
N MET A 206 -2.71 -11.20 19.11
CA MET A 206 -2.96 -11.25 20.55
C MET A 206 -4.45 -11.07 20.80
N SER A 207 -5.08 -12.10 21.38
CA SER A 207 -6.45 -12.02 21.86
C SER A 207 -6.45 -11.89 23.39
N SER A 208 -7.07 -10.85 23.91
CA SER A 208 -7.22 -10.63 25.35
C SER A 208 -8.11 -11.67 26.03
N ASN A 209 -8.98 -12.35 25.27
CA ASN A 209 -9.99 -13.25 25.83
C ASN A 209 -9.69 -14.74 25.67
N THR A 210 -8.81 -15.15 24.78
CA THR A 210 -8.63 -16.58 24.50
C THR A 210 -7.23 -17.12 24.76
N GLN A 211 -6.27 -16.27 25.05
CA GLN A 211 -4.86 -16.64 25.29
C GLN A 211 -4.26 -17.59 24.24
N LYS A 212 -4.83 -17.63 23.05
CA LYS A 212 -4.25 -18.37 21.93
C LYS A 212 -3.53 -17.38 21.04
N PRO A 213 -2.20 -17.27 21.13
CA PRO A 213 -1.44 -16.55 20.12
C PRO A 213 -1.66 -17.28 18.79
N GLY A 214 -2.17 -16.56 17.81
CA GLY A 214 -2.25 -17.05 16.44
C GLY A 214 -1.05 -16.54 15.70
N ASP A 215 0.06 -17.27 15.78
CA ASP A 215 1.21 -16.94 14.95
C ASP A 215 0.99 -17.50 13.55
N THR A 216 1.20 -16.68 12.56
CA THR A 216 1.13 -17.06 11.16
C THR A 216 2.45 -16.68 10.48
N ASN A 217 3.02 -17.64 9.77
CA ASN A 217 4.20 -17.41 8.95
C ASN A 217 4.03 -18.17 7.64
N PHE A 218 4.06 -17.45 6.52
CA PHE A 218 3.94 -18.06 5.19
C PHE A 218 4.75 -17.32 4.14
N ALA A 219 5.20 -18.06 3.13
CA ALA A 219 5.79 -17.48 1.94
C ALA A 219 4.71 -16.75 1.14
N VAL A 220 5.02 -15.55 0.67
CA VAL A 220 4.14 -14.79 -0.22
C VAL A 220 4.36 -15.30 -1.65
N THR A 221 3.30 -15.88 -2.22
CA THR A 221 3.25 -16.37 -3.59
C THR A 221 2.18 -15.61 -4.38
N GLU A 222 2.05 -15.88 -5.65
CA GLU A 222 1.01 -15.30 -6.51
C GLU A 222 -0.40 -15.68 -6.05
N ASP A 223 -0.53 -16.88 -5.45
CA ASP A 223 -1.80 -17.40 -4.92
C ASP A 223 -2.06 -16.99 -3.47
N THR A 224 -1.16 -16.19 -2.87
CA THR A 224 -1.34 -15.78 -1.48
C THR A 224 -2.53 -14.84 -1.36
N ASN A 225 -3.57 -15.29 -0.66
CA ASN A 225 -4.72 -14.50 -0.30
C ASN A 225 -4.81 -14.39 1.23
N VAL A 226 -4.63 -13.18 1.76
CA VAL A 226 -4.78 -12.89 3.19
C VAL A 226 -6.18 -12.36 3.42
N THR A 227 -7.05 -13.20 3.95
CA THR A 227 -8.44 -12.84 4.27
C THR A 227 -8.61 -12.36 5.70
N ASP A 228 -7.61 -12.53 6.53
CA ASP A 228 -7.63 -12.19 7.95
C ASP A 228 -6.77 -10.94 8.20
N SER A 229 -7.36 -9.94 8.83
CA SER A 229 -6.74 -8.63 9.08
C SER A 229 -6.48 -8.33 10.56
N ASP A 230 -6.78 -9.28 11.46
CA ASP A 230 -6.75 -9.03 12.91
C ASP A 230 -5.37 -9.27 13.56
N TYR A 231 -4.30 -9.02 12.83
CA TYR A 231 -2.95 -9.12 13.38
C TYR A 231 -2.61 -7.91 14.23
N THR A 232 -2.18 -8.16 15.47
CA THR A 232 -1.71 -7.11 16.37
C THR A 232 -0.34 -6.58 15.95
N TYR A 233 0.49 -7.49 15.42
CA TYR A 233 1.81 -7.19 14.86
C TYR A 233 1.98 -7.93 13.55
N GLY A 234 2.56 -7.25 12.56
CA GLY A 234 2.89 -7.83 11.28
C GLY A 234 4.33 -7.50 10.86
N PHE A 235 4.99 -8.49 10.29
CA PHE A 235 6.28 -8.33 9.64
C PHE A 235 6.21 -8.87 8.23
N ILE A 236 6.79 -8.15 7.31
CA ILE A 236 7.02 -8.62 5.94
C ILE A 236 8.52 -8.66 5.68
N SER A 237 8.95 -9.61 4.89
CA SER A 237 10.34 -9.69 4.42
C SER A 237 10.40 -10.09 2.95
N GLY A 238 11.44 -9.61 2.27
CA GLY A 238 11.72 -9.93 0.88
C GLY A 238 12.96 -9.21 0.41
N ALA A 239 13.68 -9.80 -0.54
CA ALA A 239 14.91 -9.25 -1.11
C ALA A 239 15.98 -8.85 -0.05
N GLY A 240 16.04 -9.60 1.06
CA GLY A 240 16.99 -9.35 2.15
C GLY A 240 16.66 -8.14 3.03
N LEU A 241 15.42 -7.66 3.01
CA LEU A 241 14.88 -6.63 3.90
C LEU A 241 13.73 -7.18 4.73
N SER A 242 13.48 -6.57 5.89
CA SER A 242 12.30 -6.83 6.71
C SER A 242 11.75 -5.52 7.22
N ALA A 243 10.42 -5.45 7.32
CA ALA A 243 9.71 -4.33 7.87
C ALA A 243 8.56 -4.79 8.77
N GLY A 244 8.27 -4.03 9.81
CA GLY A 244 7.17 -4.25 10.73
C GLY A 244 6.38 -2.96 10.98
N LEU A 245 5.11 -3.12 11.32
CA LEU A 245 4.18 -2.07 11.71
C LEU A 245 3.74 -2.28 13.15
#